data_414600cb104845706fcbbbd9d3e57168
#
_entry.id   414600cb104845706fcbbbd9d3e57168
#
_cell.length_a   1.000
_cell.length_b   1.000
_cell.length_c   1.000
_cell.angle_alpha   90.00
_cell.angle_beta   90.00
_cell.angle_gamma   90.00
#
_symmetry.space_group_name_H-M   'P 1'
#
loop_
_entity.id
_entity.type
_entity.pdbx_description
1 polymer ?
#
loop_
_entity_poly.entity_id
_entity_poly.type
_entity_poly.pdbx_seq_one_letter_code
_entity_poly.pdbx_strand_id
1 'polypeptide(L)'
;MAGVEKLITDHIDVWTSAIKKRNATGRGSNKKIELTGIKKLRELILELAVRGKLVPQDASDEPASVLLEKIAEEKAQLIADKKIKKQKPLPKITDEEKPFELPKGWSEARFGEVYLMEYGDNLPKPKRSDTGEYMVYGSNGVVGSHNKSSVQGPCIVIGRKGSAGALNLSKDDGCWVTD
;
A
#
# COMPACT_ATOMS: atom_id res chain seq x y z
N MET A 1 -6.29 1.26 -27.25
CA MET A 1 -6.10 0.53 -25.99
C MET A 1 -6.58 -0.91 -26.00
N ALA A 2 -7.38 -1.36 -26.95
CA ALA A 2 -7.60 -2.78 -27.22
C ALA A 2 -6.30 -3.59 -27.44
N GLY A 3 -5.15 -2.92 -27.63
CA GLY A 3 -3.87 -3.57 -27.89
C GLY A 3 -3.18 -4.24 -26.72
N VAL A 4 -3.28 -3.69 -25.47
CA VAL A 4 -2.54 -4.26 -24.32
C VAL A 4 -3.22 -5.52 -23.81
N GLU A 5 -4.55 -5.47 -23.61
CA GLU A 5 -5.31 -6.66 -23.23
C GLU A 5 -5.14 -7.77 -24.25
N LYS A 6 -5.25 -7.45 -25.53
CA LYS A 6 -5.05 -8.39 -26.61
C LYS A 6 -3.62 -8.92 -26.68
N LEU A 7 -2.60 -8.09 -26.43
CA LEU A 7 -1.20 -8.52 -26.35
C LEU A 7 -0.99 -9.54 -25.22
N ILE A 8 -1.67 -9.39 -24.10
CA ILE A 8 -1.57 -10.32 -22.97
C ILE A 8 -2.31 -11.62 -23.26
N THR A 9 -3.56 -11.52 -23.72
CA THR A 9 -4.44 -12.69 -23.93
C THR A 9 -4.06 -13.53 -25.13
N ASP A 10 -3.72 -12.91 -26.26
CA ASP A 10 -3.33 -13.62 -27.49
C ASP A 10 -1.99 -14.37 -27.38
N HIS A 11 -1.16 -13.99 -26.37
CA HIS A 11 0.16 -14.59 -26.13
C HIS A 11 0.25 -15.28 -24.76
N ILE A 12 -0.87 -15.69 -24.17
CA ILE A 12 -0.88 -16.29 -22.83
C ILE A 12 -0.07 -17.58 -22.75
N ASP A 13 -0.07 -18.37 -23.82
CA ASP A 13 0.71 -19.58 -23.97
C ASP A 13 2.23 -19.32 -23.93
N VAL A 14 2.69 -18.23 -24.55
CA VAL A 14 4.09 -17.79 -24.51
C VAL A 14 4.49 -17.41 -23.09
N TRP A 15 3.64 -16.62 -22.40
CA TRP A 15 3.88 -16.22 -21.04
C TRP A 15 3.92 -17.40 -20.06
N THR A 16 3.06 -18.39 -20.26
CA THR A 16 2.96 -19.56 -19.37
C THR A 16 4.01 -20.62 -19.66
N SER A 17 4.47 -20.76 -20.90
CA SER A 17 5.48 -21.75 -21.30
C SER A 17 6.92 -21.33 -21.08
N ALA A 18 7.19 -20.01 -20.92
CA ALA A 18 8.53 -19.50 -20.71
C ALA A 18 9.05 -19.83 -19.29
N ILE A 19 9.84 -20.89 -19.20
CA ILE A 19 10.44 -21.37 -17.94
C ILE A 19 11.95 -21.29 -17.97
N LYS A 20 12.56 -21.04 -16.80
CA LYS A 20 14.00 -21.13 -16.59
C LYS A 20 14.31 -22.28 -15.62
N LYS A 21 15.12 -23.23 -16.05
CA LYS A 21 15.64 -24.29 -15.19
C LYS A 21 16.85 -23.75 -14.43
N ARG A 22 16.77 -23.67 -13.09
CA ARG A 22 17.94 -23.37 -12.25
C ARG A 22 18.62 -24.66 -11.84
N ASN A 23 19.91 -24.76 -12.10
CA ASN A 23 20.73 -25.83 -11.53
C ASN A 23 20.87 -25.57 -10.03
N ALA A 24 20.43 -26.50 -9.21
CA ALA A 24 20.69 -26.44 -7.77
C ALA A 24 22.17 -26.75 -7.54
N THR A 25 22.92 -25.76 -7.06
CA THR A 25 24.27 -25.94 -6.47
C THR A 25 24.09 -26.42 -5.06
N GLY A 26 24.02 -27.76 -4.84
CA GLY A 26 23.86 -28.36 -3.53
C GLY A 26 23.40 -29.81 -3.59
N ARG A 27 23.59 -30.57 -2.51
CA ARG A 27 23.33 -32.03 -2.36
C ARG A 27 21.86 -32.49 -2.53
N GLY A 28 20.97 -31.66 -3.07
CA GLY A 28 19.58 -32.02 -3.39
C GLY A 28 19.28 -31.76 -4.87
N SER A 29 19.01 -32.83 -5.64
CA SER A 29 18.84 -32.78 -7.11
C SER A 29 17.47 -32.24 -7.58
N ASN A 30 16.77 -31.43 -6.83
CA ASN A 30 15.52 -30.83 -7.27
C ASN A 30 15.80 -29.61 -8.16
N LYS A 31 15.75 -29.81 -9.48
CA LYS A 31 15.76 -28.75 -10.48
C LYS A 31 14.56 -27.85 -10.23
N LYS A 32 14.78 -26.70 -9.62
CA LYS A 32 13.73 -25.72 -9.37
C LYS A 32 13.35 -25.06 -10.70
N ILE A 33 12.12 -25.28 -11.14
CA ILE A 33 11.56 -24.61 -12.31
C ILE A 33 11.11 -23.21 -11.87
N GLU A 34 11.60 -22.19 -12.55
CA GLU A 34 11.18 -20.79 -12.35
C GLU A 34 10.28 -20.40 -13.53
N LEU A 35 9.05 -19.98 -13.23
CA LEU A 35 8.08 -19.50 -14.21
C LEU A 35 8.44 -18.07 -14.63
N THR A 36 9.48 -17.95 -15.45
CA THR A 36 10.05 -16.65 -15.84
C THR A 36 9.05 -15.82 -16.65
N GLY A 37 8.25 -16.46 -17.51
CA GLY A 37 7.23 -15.74 -18.30
C GLY A 37 6.15 -15.13 -17.42
N ILE A 38 5.62 -15.87 -16.46
CA ILE A 38 4.62 -15.35 -15.50
C ILE A 38 5.19 -14.19 -14.67
N LYS A 39 6.46 -14.29 -14.26
CA LYS A 39 7.12 -13.20 -13.54
C LYS A 39 7.19 -11.94 -14.40
N LYS A 40 7.62 -12.08 -15.67
CA LYS A 40 7.72 -10.96 -16.60
C LYS A 40 6.36 -10.37 -16.97
N LEU A 41 5.33 -11.20 -17.11
CA LEU A 41 3.96 -10.73 -17.32
C LEU A 41 3.47 -9.88 -16.14
N ARG A 42 3.71 -10.31 -14.90
CA ARG A 42 3.37 -9.51 -13.71
C ARG A 42 4.11 -8.17 -13.66
N GLU A 43 5.40 -8.17 -13.96
CA GLU A 43 6.21 -6.95 -14.04
C GLU A 43 5.63 -5.99 -15.09
N LEU A 44 5.26 -6.48 -16.27
CA LEU A 44 4.66 -5.69 -17.35
C LEU A 44 3.29 -5.13 -16.94
N ILE A 45 2.41 -5.94 -16.36
CA ILE A 45 1.08 -5.50 -15.90
C ILE A 45 1.23 -4.38 -14.86
N LEU A 46 2.12 -4.55 -13.87
CA LEU A 46 2.37 -3.54 -12.84
C LEU A 46 2.94 -2.25 -13.44
N GLU A 47 3.88 -2.35 -14.37
CA GLU A 47 4.46 -1.18 -15.03
C GLU A 47 3.40 -0.40 -15.83
N LEU A 48 2.56 -1.10 -16.59
CA LEU A 48 1.48 -0.49 -17.35
C LEU A 48 0.42 0.13 -16.43
N ALA A 49 0.10 -0.52 -15.30
CA ALA A 49 -0.83 0.00 -14.30
C ALA A 49 -0.32 1.30 -13.67
N VAL A 50 0.93 1.30 -13.20
CA VAL A 50 1.56 2.48 -12.58
C VAL A 50 1.63 3.66 -13.55
N ARG A 51 1.83 3.41 -14.85
CA ARG A 51 1.84 4.44 -15.90
C ARG A 51 0.45 4.82 -16.40
N GLY A 52 -0.62 4.25 -15.84
CA GLY A 52 -2.00 4.48 -16.30
C GLY A 52 -2.28 4.01 -17.74
N LYS A 53 -1.50 3.01 -18.23
CA LYS A 53 -1.60 2.47 -19.59
C LYS A 53 -2.26 1.08 -19.64
N LEU A 54 -2.59 0.50 -18.49
CA LEU A 54 -3.18 -0.84 -18.42
C LEU A 54 -4.65 -0.83 -18.88
N VAL A 55 -5.41 0.16 -18.44
CA VAL A 55 -6.83 0.34 -18.77
C VAL A 55 -7.06 1.73 -19.37
N PRO A 56 -8.13 1.91 -20.16
CA PRO A 56 -8.56 3.24 -20.62
C PRO A 56 -8.82 4.15 -19.42
N GLN A 57 -8.41 5.42 -19.55
CA GLN A 57 -8.77 6.43 -18.56
C GLN A 57 -10.22 6.89 -18.84
N ASP A 58 -11.05 6.99 -17.80
CA ASP A 58 -12.38 7.56 -17.90
C ASP A 58 -12.29 9.09 -17.79
N ALA A 59 -12.78 9.79 -18.79
CA ALA A 59 -12.75 11.25 -18.79
C ALA A 59 -13.76 11.87 -17.81
N SER A 60 -14.71 11.08 -17.31
CA SER A 60 -15.70 11.49 -16.30
C SER A 60 -15.21 11.31 -14.86
N ASP A 61 -14.08 10.61 -14.64
CA ASP A 61 -13.48 10.48 -13.32
C ASP A 61 -13.06 11.84 -12.77
N GLU A 62 -13.32 12.06 -11.48
CA GLU A 62 -12.85 13.25 -10.77
C GLU A 62 -11.31 13.32 -10.81
N PRO A 63 -10.72 14.45 -11.26
CA PRO A 63 -9.27 14.60 -11.26
C PRO A 63 -8.66 14.44 -9.87
N ALA A 64 -7.52 13.76 -9.78
CA ALA A 64 -6.83 13.53 -8.50
C ALA A 64 -6.45 14.83 -7.78
N SER A 65 -6.26 15.96 -8.50
CA SER A 65 -6.02 17.27 -7.90
C SER A 65 -7.18 17.72 -7.00
N VAL A 66 -8.43 17.44 -7.40
CA VAL A 66 -9.62 17.78 -6.59
C VAL A 66 -9.67 16.96 -5.31
N LEU A 67 -9.33 15.67 -5.39
CA LEU A 67 -9.21 14.81 -4.19
C LEU A 67 -8.10 15.31 -3.25
N LEU A 68 -6.95 15.69 -3.79
CA LEU A 68 -5.84 16.23 -3.00
C LEU A 68 -6.20 17.55 -2.30
N GLU A 69 -6.95 18.43 -2.95
CA GLU A 69 -7.48 19.65 -2.33
C GLU A 69 -8.42 19.33 -1.17
N LYS A 70 -9.38 18.41 -1.36
CA LYS A 70 -10.29 17.95 -0.30
C LYS A 70 -9.52 17.37 0.91
N ILE A 71 -8.50 16.54 0.66
CA ILE A 71 -7.64 15.98 1.70
C ILE A 71 -6.89 17.10 2.45
N ALA A 72 -6.37 18.08 1.73
CA ALA A 72 -5.65 19.20 2.35
C ALA A 72 -6.58 20.05 3.24
N GLU A 73 -7.81 20.31 2.80
CA GLU A 73 -8.84 21.01 3.58
C GLU A 73 -9.22 20.22 4.84
N GLU A 74 -9.49 18.93 4.70
CA GLU A 74 -9.81 18.05 5.85
C GLU A 74 -8.67 18.01 6.87
N LYS A 75 -7.41 17.86 6.40
CA LYS A 75 -6.23 17.93 7.29
C LYS A 75 -6.11 19.27 8.00
N ALA A 76 -6.37 20.38 7.29
CA ALA A 76 -6.35 21.71 7.92
C ALA A 76 -7.41 21.83 9.02
N GLN A 77 -8.61 21.31 8.80
CA GLN A 77 -9.68 21.28 9.81
C GLN A 77 -9.29 20.41 11.00
N LEU A 78 -8.76 19.21 10.77
CA LEU A 78 -8.32 18.32 11.85
C LEU A 78 -7.18 18.94 12.69
N ILE A 79 -6.30 19.74 12.08
CA ILE A 79 -5.26 20.49 12.79
C ILE A 79 -5.89 21.62 13.63
N ALA A 80 -6.86 22.36 13.05
CA ALA A 80 -7.56 23.43 13.77
C ALA A 80 -8.33 22.87 14.98
N ASP A 81 -8.96 21.72 14.84
CA ASP A 81 -9.67 21.00 15.89
C ASP A 81 -8.73 20.32 16.91
N LYS A 82 -7.40 20.43 16.74
CA LYS A 82 -6.37 19.77 17.56
C LYS A 82 -6.47 18.23 17.59
N LYS A 83 -7.12 17.63 16.60
CA LYS A 83 -7.21 16.17 16.46
C LYS A 83 -5.92 15.56 15.92
N ILE A 84 -5.19 16.29 15.09
CA ILE A 84 -3.88 15.91 14.58
C ILE A 84 -2.87 17.03 14.77
N LYS A 85 -1.59 16.68 14.86
CA LYS A 85 -0.50 17.66 15.00
C LYS A 85 -0.14 18.26 13.64
N LYS A 86 0.17 19.56 13.61
CA LYS A 86 0.70 20.22 12.42
C LYS A 86 2.05 19.58 12.04
N GLN A 87 2.14 19.09 10.81
CA GLN A 87 3.37 18.55 10.27
C GLN A 87 4.24 19.65 9.65
N LYS A 88 5.54 19.37 9.53
CA LYS A 88 6.43 20.24 8.76
C LYS A 88 6.04 20.19 7.28
N PRO A 89 6.13 21.32 6.55
CA PRO A 89 5.90 21.33 5.12
C PRO A 89 6.82 20.32 4.42
N LEU A 90 6.27 19.55 3.50
CA LEU A 90 7.03 18.64 2.67
C LEU A 90 7.66 19.40 1.50
N PRO A 91 8.83 18.98 1.02
CA PRO A 91 9.45 19.59 -0.15
C PRO A 91 8.57 19.37 -1.38
N LYS A 92 8.54 20.32 -2.29
CA LYS A 92 7.86 20.18 -3.58
C LYS A 92 8.48 19.04 -4.37
N ILE A 93 7.67 18.35 -5.17
CA ILE A 93 8.14 17.33 -6.11
C ILE A 93 8.84 18.07 -7.25
N THR A 94 10.09 17.70 -7.53
CA THR A 94 10.87 18.26 -8.64
C THR A 94 10.63 17.46 -9.93
N ASP A 95 10.94 18.05 -11.09
CA ASP A 95 10.76 17.34 -12.36
C ASP A 95 11.68 16.12 -12.49
N GLU A 96 12.83 16.13 -11.82
CA GLU A 96 13.77 15.00 -11.77
C GLU A 96 13.23 13.80 -10.96
N GLU A 97 12.30 14.04 -10.03
CA GLU A 97 11.65 12.99 -9.25
C GLU A 97 10.47 12.32 -9.99
N LYS A 98 10.03 12.91 -11.12
CA LYS A 98 8.92 12.37 -11.92
C LYS A 98 9.43 11.26 -12.85
N PRO A 99 9.06 9.99 -12.63
CA PRO A 99 9.62 8.87 -13.39
C PRO A 99 9.05 8.76 -14.81
N PHE A 100 7.90 9.40 -15.08
CA PHE A 100 7.20 9.38 -16.37
C PHE A 100 6.14 10.50 -16.42
N GLU A 101 5.63 10.79 -17.63
CA GLU A 101 4.49 11.69 -17.81
C GLU A 101 3.21 11.03 -17.31
N LEU A 102 2.45 11.77 -16.49
CA LEU A 102 1.19 11.31 -15.94
C LEU A 102 0.06 11.37 -16.97
N PRO A 103 -0.87 10.42 -16.95
CA PRO A 103 -2.12 10.52 -17.67
C PRO A 103 -2.93 11.74 -17.22
N LYS A 104 -3.82 12.22 -18.11
CA LYS A 104 -4.75 13.30 -17.75
C LYS A 104 -5.61 12.87 -16.55
N GLY A 105 -5.76 13.76 -15.59
CA GLY A 105 -6.52 13.52 -14.37
C GLY A 105 -5.71 12.91 -13.21
N TRP A 106 -4.49 12.45 -13.47
CA TRP A 106 -3.59 11.97 -12.42
C TRP A 106 -2.77 13.13 -11.83
N SER A 107 -2.37 12.99 -10.60
CA SER A 107 -1.49 13.94 -9.89
C SER A 107 -0.47 13.21 -9.06
N GLU A 108 0.72 13.78 -8.93
CA GLU A 108 1.74 13.33 -7.99
C GLU A 108 1.52 13.99 -6.64
N ALA A 109 1.71 13.23 -5.58
CA ALA A 109 1.65 13.74 -4.21
C ALA A 109 2.72 13.06 -3.34
N ARG A 110 3.23 13.78 -2.36
CA ARG A 110 4.03 13.16 -1.31
C ARG A 110 3.14 12.25 -0.45
N PHE A 111 3.64 11.08 -0.08
CA PHE A 111 2.90 10.16 0.78
C PHE A 111 2.34 10.86 2.04
N GLY A 112 3.13 11.73 2.67
CA GLY A 112 2.73 12.50 3.84
C GLY A 112 1.68 13.58 3.58
N GLU A 113 1.39 13.94 2.32
CA GLU A 113 0.26 14.83 1.99
C GLU A 113 -1.06 14.09 2.12
N VAL A 114 -1.09 12.80 1.75
CA VAL A 114 -2.30 11.98 1.76
C VAL A 114 -2.49 11.23 3.08
N TYR A 115 -1.42 10.69 3.66
CA TYR A 115 -1.47 9.86 4.85
C TYR A 115 -0.75 10.47 6.04
N LEU A 116 -1.22 10.14 7.24
CA LEU A 116 -0.50 10.35 8.48
C LEU A 116 0.18 9.04 8.89
N MET A 117 1.46 9.10 9.25
CA MET A 117 2.16 7.98 9.85
C MET A 117 2.42 8.23 11.32
N GLU A 118 1.93 7.34 12.16
CA GLU A 118 2.12 7.39 13.61
C GLU A 118 2.76 6.10 14.10
N TYR A 119 3.51 6.20 15.20
CA TYR A 119 4.01 5.02 15.88
C TYR A 119 2.93 4.46 16.81
N GLY A 120 2.93 3.14 16.95
CA GLY A 120 2.11 2.50 17.98
C GLY A 120 2.63 2.80 19.39
N ASP A 121 1.73 2.62 20.36
CA ASP A 121 2.02 2.74 21.78
C ASP A 121 2.26 1.36 22.40
N ASN A 122 3.25 1.29 23.29
CA ASN A 122 3.55 0.04 23.96
C ASN A 122 2.39 -0.44 24.85
N LEU A 123 1.84 -1.62 24.56
CA LEU A 123 0.85 -2.28 25.39
C LEU A 123 1.34 -3.68 25.79
N PRO A 124 1.93 -3.82 26.99
CA PRO A 124 2.40 -5.11 27.49
C PRO A 124 1.29 -6.16 27.55
N LYS A 125 1.62 -7.41 27.28
CA LYS A 125 0.66 -8.52 27.24
C LYS A 125 -0.30 -8.58 28.46
N PRO A 126 0.14 -8.34 29.72
CA PRO A 126 -0.77 -8.36 30.88
C PRO A 126 -1.82 -7.25 30.91
N LYS A 127 -1.65 -6.18 30.09
CA LYS A 127 -2.61 -5.07 29.97
C LYS A 127 -3.61 -5.28 28.81
N ARG A 128 -3.45 -6.35 28.04
CA ARG A 128 -4.39 -6.73 26.98
C ARG A 128 -5.53 -7.53 27.59
N SER A 129 -6.67 -7.48 26.96
CA SER A 129 -7.88 -8.22 27.31
C SER A 129 -8.28 -9.10 26.13
N ASP A 130 -9.11 -10.10 26.39
CA ASP A 130 -9.76 -10.90 25.34
C ASP A 130 -11.18 -10.36 25.03
N THR A 131 -11.67 -9.39 25.82
CA THR A 131 -13.06 -8.86 25.75
C THR A 131 -13.11 -7.34 25.65
N GLY A 132 -12.00 -6.67 25.30
CA GLY A 132 -11.97 -5.22 25.11
C GLY A 132 -12.69 -4.80 23.81
N GLU A 133 -13.19 -3.58 23.79
CA GLU A 133 -13.90 -2.98 22.66
C GLU A 133 -13.03 -2.82 21.40
N TYR A 134 -11.74 -2.50 21.59
CA TYR A 134 -10.82 -2.21 20.50
C TYR A 134 -9.81 -3.32 20.29
N MET A 135 -9.63 -3.75 19.04
CA MET A 135 -8.61 -4.74 18.69
C MET A 135 -7.20 -4.17 18.89
N VAL A 136 -6.30 -5.00 19.41
CA VAL A 136 -4.88 -4.67 19.56
C VAL A 136 -4.09 -5.33 18.44
N TYR A 137 -3.46 -4.51 17.61
CA TYR A 137 -2.62 -4.96 16.50
C TYR A 137 -1.14 -4.94 16.89
N GLY A 138 -0.47 -6.06 16.67
CA GLY A 138 0.98 -6.16 16.62
C GLY A 138 1.50 -6.16 15.19
N SER A 139 2.78 -6.49 15.02
CA SER A 139 3.44 -6.49 13.70
C SER A 139 2.84 -7.45 12.67
N ASN A 140 2.10 -8.48 13.09
CA ASN A 140 1.56 -9.51 12.19
C ASN A 140 0.07 -9.79 12.43
N GLY A 141 -0.68 -8.80 12.86
CA GLY A 141 -2.12 -8.92 13.06
C GLY A 141 -2.58 -8.71 14.49
N VAL A 142 -3.79 -9.15 14.78
CA VAL A 142 -4.43 -8.99 16.09
C VAL A 142 -3.75 -9.85 17.14
N VAL A 143 -3.43 -9.24 18.30
CA VAL A 143 -2.75 -9.88 19.43
C VAL A 143 -3.53 -9.78 20.75
N GLY A 144 -4.78 -9.36 20.69
CA GLY A 144 -5.70 -9.22 21.82
C GLY A 144 -6.64 -8.04 21.61
N SER A 145 -7.26 -7.58 22.70
CA SER A 145 -8.12 -6.41 22.70
C SER A 145 -7.81 -5.48 23.88
N HIS A 146 -8.40 -4.29 23.88
CA HIS A 146 -8.25 -3.29 24.95
C HIS A 146 -9.49 -2.40 25.04
N ASN A 147 -9.71 -1.76 26.20
CA ASN A 147 -10.86 -0.89 26.42
C ASN A 147 -10.67 0.54 25.90
N LYS A 148 -9.51 0.82 25.32
CA LYS A 148 -9.18 2.13 24.70
C LYS A 148 -8.53 1.90 23.36
N SER A 149 -8.72 2.83 22.44
CA SER A 149 -7.96 2.92 21.19
C SER A 149 -6.73 3.83 21.38
N SER A 150 -5.66 3.58 20.67
CA SER A 150 -4.51 4.48 20.52
C SER A 150 -4.53 5.22 19.19
N VAL A 151 -5.29 4.69 18.23
CA VAL A 151 -5.41 5.23 16.88
C VAL A 151 -6.88 5.26 16.49
N GLN A 152 -7.30 6.35 15.86
CA GLN A 152 -8.63 6.44 15.24
C GLN A 152 -8.62 5.66 13.92
N GLY A 153 -9.65 4.89 13.67
CA GLY A 153 -9.81 4.11 12.44
C GLY A 153 -10.67 4.80 11.38
N PRO A 154 -10.80 4.19 10.21
CA PRO A 154 -10.02 3.00 9.78
C PRO A 154 -8.56 3.33 9.52
N CYS A 155 -7.65 2.35 9.72
CA CYS A 155 -6.24 2.56 9.50
C CYS A 155 -5.52 1.32 8.95
N ILE A 156 -4.36 1.53 8.32
CA ILE A 156 -3.45 0.46 7.90
C ILE A 156 -2.33 0.35 8.92
N VAL A 157 -2.23 -0.81 9.55
CA VAL A 157 -1.15 -1.12 10.50
C VAL A 157 0.00 -1.79 9.75
N ILE A 158 1.18 -1.19 9.83
CA ILE A 158 2.39 -1.68 9.17
C ILE A 158 3.32 -2.28 10.23
N GLY A 159 3.66 -3.55 10.08
CA GLY A 159 4.61 -4.22 10.95
C GLY A 159 6.02 -3.61 10.84
N ARG A 160 6.62 -3.27 11.99
CA ARG A 160 7.96 -2.67 12.07
C ARG A 160 9.02 -3.65 12.54
N LYS A 161 8.70 -4.50 13.52
CA LYS A 161 9.60 -5.49 14.14
C LYS A 161 9.08 -6.90 13.89
N GLY A 162 9.94 -7.86 13.76
CA GLY A 162 9.60 -9.25 13.46
C GLY A 162 9.10 -9.39 12.03
N SER A 163 7.80 -9.27 11.80
CA SER A 163 7.18 -9.27 10.46
C SER A 163 7.21 -7.87 9.85
N ALA A 164 8.40 -7.31 9.63
CA ALA A 164 8.56 -5.99 9.04
C ALA A 164 7.93 -5.91 7.64
N GLY A 165 7.12 -4.88 7.39
CA GLY A 165 6.39 -4.70 6.14
C GLY A 165 5.08 -5.49 6.02
N ALA A 166 4.70 -6.30 7.02
CA ALA A 166 3.38 -6.91 7.04
C ALA A 166 2.30 -5.84 7.17
N LEU A 167 1.24 -5.95 6.36
CA LEU A 167 0.13 -5.01 6.32
C LEU A 167 -1.13 -5.64 6.91
N ASN A 168 -1.79 -4.92 7.81
CA ASN A 168 -3.07 -5.27 8.36
C ASN A 168 -4.02 -4.08 8.24
N LEU A 169 -5.28 -4.33 7.88
CA LEU A 169 -6.31 -3.31 7.78
C LEU A 169 -7.22 -3.39 9.01
N SER A 170 -7.27 -2.34 9.81
CA SER A 170 -8.33 -2.12 10.80
C SER A 170 -9.46 -1.36 10.13
N LYS A 171 -10.67 -1.95 10.14
CA LYS A 171 -11.88 -1.34 9.58
C LYS A 171 -12.75 -0.67 10.65
N ASP A 172 -12.42 -0.89 11.92
CA ASP A 172 -13.16 -0.37 13.07
C ASP A 172 -12.85 1.12 13.28
N ASP A 173 -13.71 1.80 14.02
CA ASP A 173 -13.57 3.25 14.33
C ASP A 173 -12.33 3.59 15.15
N GLY A 174 -11.65 2.59 15.68
CA GLY A 174 -10.39 2.71 16.39
C GLY A 174 -9.75 1.38 16.68
N CYS A 175 -8.46 1.41 16.94
CA CYS A 175 -7.72 0.22 17.37
C CYS A 175 -6.54 0.66 18.27
N TRP A 176 -5.93 -0.29 18.95
CA TRP A 176 -4.63 -0.09 19.59
C TRP A 176 -3.54 -0.69 18.73
N VAL A 177 -2.54 0.09 18.38
CA VAL A 177 -1.35 -0.41 17.68
C VAL A 177 -0.23 -0.51 18.70
N THR A 178 0.24 -1.74 18.97
CA THR A 178 1.31 -1.98 19.93
C THR A 178 2.65 -2.23 19.23
N ASP A 179 3.69 -1.66 19.79
CA ASP A 179 5.08 -1.80 19.32
C ASP A 179 5.78 -3.00 20.00
#